data_ad629bb253a16f10bbb7307a1bbdda33
#
_entry.id   ad629bb253a16f10bbb7307a1bbdda33
#
_cell.length_a   1.000
_cell.length_b   1.000
_cell.length_c   1.000
_cell.angle_alpha   90.00
_cell.angle_beta   90.00
_cell.angle_gamma   90.00
#
_symmetry.space_group_name_H-M   'P 1'
#
loop_
_entity.id
_entity.type
_entity.pdbx_description
1 polymer ?
#
loop_
_entity_poly.entity_id
_entity_poly.type
_entity_poly.pdbx_seq_one_letter_code
_entity_poly.pdbx_strand_id
1 'polypeptide(L)'
;MNQTAVTTEIHAADVQLAQARISATIAPTPLQYCPRLSHLTGAEIYLKREHLQDVRSYKIRGAVNAISQLSDAQRAAGIVAASAGNHAQGVAFACRSMGIPGRIYVPAATPKQKRDRIKVHGGNMVELVVTGANFDEASAAAHDYAEETGATIIEPFAARDTIVGQGTVAAEILSQLSAMGKSPDTIVVPVGGGGLISGILSYLADMSPRTAVVGVEPAGAPSLNAALKAEKPVTLDAVDPFVDGAAVKRIGDINYQIIEKNLGRLHPLVVSEGAVCTEMIELYQNEGIIAEPAGALSVTALSELKLGTDDIVVCIISGGNNDLLRYAEVVERSLVHRGLKHYFLVNFPQEPGQLRSFLSDILGPDDDITLFEYLKRNNRETGTALIGLQLGRASDFDGLVERMNASRIDCRHLKPGTPEYEFVVS
;
A
#
# COMPACT_ATOMS: atom_id res chain seq x y z
N MET A 1 -14.02 1.18 39.67
CA MET A 1 -12.69 1.74 39.37
C MET A 1 -12.87 2.67 38.19
N ASN A 2 -12.59 3.97 38.35
CA ASN A 2 -12.76 4.97 37.33
C ASN A 2 -11.84 4.62 36.14
N GLN A 3 -12.41 4.21 35.03
CA GLN A 3 -11.74 4.31 33.73
C GLN A 3 -11.56 5.81 33.47
N THR A 4 -10.37 6.33 33.70
CA THR A 4 -9.95 7.62 33.18
C THR A 4 -10.17 7.56 31.69
N ALA A 5 -11.10 8.34 31.15
CA ALA A 5 -11.33 8.46 29.73
C ALA A 5 -9.99 8.83 29.09
N VAL A 6 -9.42 7.90 28.35
CA VAL A 6 -8.20 8.15 27.56
C VAL A 6 -8.56 9.26 26.59
N THR A 7 -7.97 10.44 26.77
CA THR A 7 -8.21 11.58 25.89
C THR A 7 -7.78 11.16 24.47
N THR A 8 -8.74 11.14 23.56
CA THR A 8 -8.49 10.82 22.14
C THR A 8 -7.79 11.98 21.42
N GLU A 9 -7.62 13.12 22.09
CA GLU A 9 -6.91 14.27 21.56
C GLU A 9 -5.41 14.04 21.53
N ILE A 10 -4.80 14.34 20.39
CA ILE A 10 -3.36 14.28 20.15
C ILE A 10 -2.92 15.66 19.69
N HIS A 11 -1.95 16.23 20.40
CA HIS A 11 -1.37 17.53 20.13
C HIS A 11 0.07 17.42 19.58
N ALA A 12 0.58 18.50 19.00
CA ALA A 12 1.96 18.54 18.51
C ALA A 12 2.98 18.25 19.63
N ALA A 13 2.71 18.64 20.86
CA ALA A 13 3.57 18.34 22.00
C ALA A 13 3.72 16.83 22.24
N ASP A 14 2.65 16.04 22.08
CA ASP A 14 2.71 14.59 22.20
C ASP A 14 3.66 13.98 21.16
N VAL A 15 3.53 14.46 19.90
CA VAL A 15 4.36 14.02 18.78
C VAL A 15 5.83 14.42 18.97
N GLN A 16 6.10 15.63 19.47
CA GLN A 16 7.46 16.09 19.79
C GLN A 16 8.10 15.26 20.91
N LEU A 17 7.34 14.91 21.94
CA LEU A 17 7.78 14.00 23.00
C LEU A 17 8.06 12.59 22.42
N ALA A 18 7.21 12.11 21.53
CA ALA A 18 7.45 10.84 20.85
C ALA A 18 8.70 10.89 19.98
N GLN A 19 8.93 11.98 19.23
CA GLN A 19 10.14 12.17 18.43
C GLN A 19 11.41 12.12 19.28
N ALA A 20 11.43 12.82 20.42
CA ALA A 20 12.53 12.78 21.35
C ALA A 20 12.76 11.35 21.91
N ARG A 21 11.66 10.63 22.21
CA ARG A 21 11.68 9.27 22.74
C ARG A 21 12.23 8.24 21.74
N ILE A 22 11.79 8.31 20.48
CA ILE A 22 12.21 7.34 19.46
C ILE A 22 13.58 7.64 18.85
N SER A 23 14.11 8.87 19.02
CA SER A 23 15.37 9.32 18.38
C SER A 23 16.62 8.51 18.77
N ALA A 24 16.59 7.86 19.94
CA ALA A 24 17.68 6.96 20.37
C ALA A 24 17.68 5.61 19.60
N THR A 25 16.57 5.26 18.95
CA THR A 25 16.36 3.94 18.32
C THR A 25 16.14 4.05 16.82
N ILE A 26 15.57 5.14 16.35
CA ILE A 26 15.17 5.36 14.95
C ILE A 26 15.87 6.60 14.41
N ALA A 27 16.59 6.44 13.30
CA ALA A 27 17.18 7.57 12.59
C ALA A 27 16.11 8.31 11.76
N PRO A 28 16.23 9.65 11.59
CA PRO A 28 15.41 10.39 10.64
C PRO A 28 15.62 9.89 9.22
N THR A 29 14.53 9.78 8.46
CA THR A 29 14.63 9.43 7.04
C THR A 29 14.85 10.65 6.16
N PRO A 30 15.49 10.50 4.99
CA PRO A 30 15.68 11.60 4.06
C PRO A 30 14.35 12.18 3.55
N LEU A 31 14.33 13.50 3.36
CA LEU A 31 13.39 14.23 2.56
C LEU A 31 14.11 14.66 1.27
N GLN A 32 13.81 13.98 0.16
CA GLN A 32 14.55 14.09 -1.08
C GLN A 32 13.74 14.83 -2.14
N TYR A 33 14.31 15.89 -2.72
CA TYR A 33 13.74 16.52 -3.92
C TYR A 33 13.77 15.55 -5.10
N CYS A 34 12.67 15.46 -5.86
CA CYS A 34 12.52 14.58 -7.02
C CYS A 34 12.39 15.38 -8.32
N PRO A 35 13.49 15.58 -9.08
CA PRO A 35 13.46 16.40 -10.31
C PRO A 35 12.48 15.89 -11.36
N ARG A 36 12.38 14.57 -11.56
CA ARG A 36 11.46 13.97 -12.55
C ARG A 36 10.00 14.31 -12.23
N LEU A 37 9.57 14.05 -11.00
CA LEU A 37 8.19 14.32 -10.60
C LEU A 37 7.89 15.82 -10.58
N SER A 38 8.86 16.64 -10.19
CA SER A 38 8.72 18.10 -10.25
C SER A 38 8.57 18.61 -11.68
N HIS A 39 9.34 18.06 -12.62
CA HIS A 39 9.19 18.40 -14.04
C HIS A 39 7.82 17.97 -14.60
N LEU A 40 7.34 16.77 -14.22
CA LEU A 40 6.07 16.24 -14.70
C LEU A 40 4.86 17.03 -14.15
N THR A 41 4.93 17.49 -12.92
CA THR A 41 3.80 18.18 -12.25
C THR A 41 3.87 19.70 -12.36
N GLY A 42 5.06 20.25 -12.59
CA GLY A 42 5.32 21.69 -12.52
C GLY A 42 5.52 22.22 -11.10
N ALA A 43 5.28 21.41 -10.06
CA ALA A 43 5.44 21.77 -8.65
C ALA A 43 6.78 21.27 -8.09
N GLU A 44 7.17 21.71 -6.89
CA GLU A 44 8.33 21.15 -6.19
C GLU A 44 7.93 19.88 -5.42
N ILE A 45 8.33 18.72 -5.92
CA ILE A 45 8.00 17.42 -5.31
C ILE A 45 9.14 16.90 -4.46
N TYR A 46 8.84 16.58 -3.21
CA TYR A 46 9.74 15.94 -2.27
C TYR A 46 9.23 14.56 -1.88
N LEU A 47 10.16 13.60 -1.74
CA LEU A 47 9.86 12.24 -1.30
C LEU A 47 10.35 12.04 0.14
N LYS A 48 9.44 11.74 1.07
CA LYS A 48 9.79 11.30 2.43
C LYS A 48 10.03 9.80 2.43
N ARG A 49 11.30 9.40 2.59
CA ARG A 49 11.82 8.08 2.27
C ARG A 49 11.67 7.08 3.43
N GLU A 50 10.43 6.81 3.91
CA GLU A 50 10.19 5.91 5.05
C GLU A 50 10.55 4.43 4.79
N HIS A 51 10.65 4.02 3.53
CA HIS A 51 11.16 2.69 3.14
C HIS A 51 12.68 2.50 3.44
N LEU A 52 13.39 3.55 3.83
CA LEU A 52 14.79 3.48 4.28
C LEU A 52 14.94 3.23 5.79
N GLN A 53 13.85 3.11 6.53
CA GLN A 53 13.90 2.64 7.92
C GLN A 53 14.45 1.19 7.99
N ASP A 54 15.00 0.79 9.15
CA ASP A 54 15.54 -0.55 9.38
C ASP A 54 14.56 -1.68 9.00
N VAL A 55 13.26 -1.48 9.31
CA VAL A 55 12.19 -2.41 8.94
C VAL A 55 11.55 -2.08 7.59
N ARG A 56 12.14 -1.18 6.82
CA ARG A 56 11.68 -0.71 5.51
C ARG A 56 10.26 -0.16 5.49
N SER A 57 9.79 0.44 6.59
CA SER A 57 8.50 1.13 6.64
C SER A 57 8.38 2.05 7.84
N TYR A 58 7.50 3.06 7.75
CA TYR A 58 7.20 3.99 8.83
C TYR A 58 6.63 3.33 10.10
N LYS A 59 6.12 2.10 10.00
CA LYS A 59 5.46 1.38 11.11
C LYS A 59 6.34 1.23 12.35
N ILE A 60 7.65 1.22 12.17
CA ILE A 60 8.61 1.18 13.27
C ILE A 60 8.41 2.33 14.27
N ARG A 61 8.04 3.53 13.80
CA ARG A 61 7.86 4.74 14.63
C ARG A 61 6.77 4.55 15.67
N GLY A 62 5.59 4.11 15.26
CA GLY A 62 4.47 3.83 16.17
C GLY A 62 4.75 2.65 17.09
N ALA A 63 5.37 1.59 16.59
CA ALA A 63 5.71 0.41 17.39
C ALA A 63 6.72 0.78 18.50
N VAL A 64 7.82 1.46 18.14
CA VAL A 64 8.84 1.89 19.11
C VAL A 64 8.27 2.88 20.12
N ASN A 65 7.46 3.87 19.68
CA ASN A 65 6.84 4.82 20.60
C ASN A 65 5.88 4.13 21.58
N ALA A 66 5.01 3.25 21.13
CA ALA A 66 4.06 2.56 21.98
C ALA A 66 4.77 1.66 23.02
N ILE A 67 5.74 0.86 22.56
CA ILE A 67 6.45 -0.10 23.40
C ILE A 67 7.36 0.61 24.42
N SER A 68 7.98 1.74 24.04
CA SER A 68 8.84 2.50 24.95
C SER A 68 8.11 3.08 26.17
N GLN A 69 6.79 3.24 26.09
CA GLN A 69 5.96 3.80 27.16
C GLN A 69 5.38 2.74 28.12
N LEU A 70 5.63 1.47 27.88
CA LEU A 70 5.18 0.39 28.76
C LEU A 70 5.82 0.48 30.13
N SER A 71 5.02 0.28 31.19
CA SER A 71 5.49 0.13 32.57
C SER A 71 6.34 -1.12 32.73
N ASP A 72 7.16 -1.19 33.79
CA ASP A 72 7.98 -2.36 34.05
C ASP A 72 7.16 -3.63 34.20
N ALA A 73 5.96 -3.56 34.77
CA ALA A 73 5.04 -4.69 34.87
C ALA A 73 4.57 -5.17 33.48
N GLN A 74 4.22 -4.25 32.58
CA GLN A 74 3.83 -4.58 31.22
C GLN A 74 4.99 -5.15 30.40
N ARG A 75 6.20 -4.59 30.57
CA ARG A 75 7.41 -5.14 29.93
C ARG A 75 7.73 -6.56 30.39
N ALA A 76 7.56 -6.82 31.70
CA ALA A 76 7.76 -8.14 32.28
C ALA A 76 6.71 -9.17 31.79
N ALA A 77 5.45 -8.74 31.60
CA ALA A 77 4.39 -9.57 31.05
C ALA A 77 4.58 -9.88 29.54
N GLY A 78 5.35 -9.03 28.86
CA GLY A 78 5.65 -9.18 27.43
C GLY A 78 4.65 -8.51 26.51
N ILE A 79 4.91 -8.63 25.22
CA ILE A 79 4.20 -7.96 24.14
C ILE A 79 3.57 -8.97 23.20
N VAL A 80 2.39 -8.63 22.70
CA VAL A 80 1.68 -9.41 21.67
C VAL A 80 1.29 -8.52 20.50
N ALA A 81 1.42 -9.06 19.28
CA ALA A 81 0.89 -8.44 18.09
C ALA A 81 0.34 -9.50 17.13
N ALA A 82 -0.74 -9.16 16.43
CA ALA A 82 -1.24 -9.94 15.29
C ALA A 82 -1.00 -9.14 14.00
N SER A 83 -0.03 -9.57 13.21
CA SER A 83 0.27 -8.96 11.90
C SER A 83 1.30 -9.79 11.15
N ALA A 84 1.13 -9.94 9.83
CA ALA A 84 2.10 -10.59 8.96
C ALA A 84 2.96 -9.58 8.15
N GLY A 85 2.70 -8.27 8.30
CA GLY A 85 3.31 -7.21 7.49
C GLY A 85 4.25 -6.28 8.25
N ASN A 86 4.25 -5.02 7.84
CA ASN A 86 5.14 -3.97 8.35
C ASN A 86 5.03 -3.72 9.85
N HIS A 87 3.81 -3.86 10.41
CA HIS A 87 3.60 -3.69 11.86
C HIS A 87 4.33 -4.78 12.66
N ALA A 88 4.21 -6.04 12.24
CA ALA A 88 4.92 -7.15 12.87
C ALA A 88 6.45 -6.94 12.89
N GLN A 89 7.00 -6.47 11.77
CA GLN A 89 8.44 -6.17 11.70
C GLN A 89 8.82 -5.01 12.62
N GLY A 90 7.99 -3.97 12.71
CA GLY A 90 8.19 -2.85 13.64
C GLY A 90 8.14 -3.28 15.10
N VAL A 91 7.17 -4.10 15.50
CA VAL A 91 7.07 -4.67 16.85
C VAL A 91 8.27 -5.59 17.14
N ALA A 92 8.63 -6.47 16.21
CA ALA A 92 9.77 -7.38 16.36
C ALA A 92 11.08 -6.61 16.58
N PHE A 93 11.32 -5.57 15.78
CA PHE A 93 12.48 -4.68 15.95
C PHE A 93 12.48 -4.00 17.33
N ALA A 94 11.34 -3.45 17.75
CA ALA A 94 11.22 -2.76 19.04
C ALA A 94 11.45 -3.71 20.22
N CYS A 95 10.88 -4.92 20.17
CA CYS A 95 11.11 -5.97 21.17
C CYS A 95 12.62 -6.26 21.33
N ARG A 96 13.31 -6.48 20.22
CA ARG A 96 14.75 -6.75 20.22
C ARG A 96 15.55 -5.56 20.72
N SER A 97 15.26 -4.35 20.24
CA SER A 97 16.01 -3.14 20.59
C SER A 97 15.90 -2.77 22.08
N MET A 98 14.76 -3.12 22.71
CA MET A 98 14.47 -2.79 24.10
C MET A 98 14.63 -3.97 25.05
N GLY A 99 14.99 -5.17 24.55
CA GLY A 99 15.14 -6.38 25.36
C GLY A 99 13.84 -6.88 25.99
N ILE A 100 12.69 -6.65 25.34
CA ILE A 100 11.36 -7.01 25.83
C ILE A 100 10.87 -8.26 25.08
N PRO A 101 10.44 -9.34 25.76
CA PRO A 101 9.90 -10.52 25.09
C PRO A 101 8.60 -10.18 24.34
N GLY A 102 8.49 -10.68 23.11
CA GLY A 102 7.33 -10.48 22.27
C GLY A 102 6.84 -11.77 21.62
N ARG A 103 5.55 -11.84 21.33
CA ARG A 103 4.91 -12.92 20.61
C ARG A 103 4.11 -12.36 19.44
N ILE A 104 4.42 -12.80 18.23
CA ILE A 104 3.78 -12.29 17.01
C ILE A 104 3.00 -13.41 16.35
N TYR A 105 1.70 -13.19 16.19
CA TYR A 105 0.75 -14.12 15.59
C TYR A 105 0.55 -13.83 14.12
N VAL A 106 0.66 -14.87 13.29
CA VAL A 106 0.46 -14.79 11.84
C VAL A 106 -0.37 -15.99 11.36
N PRO A 107 -1.23 -15.82 10.35
CA PRO A 107 -1.97 -16.93 9.76
C PRO A 107 -1.06 -17.93 9.03
N ALA A 108 -1.54 -19.17 8.89
CA ALA A 108 -0.80 -20.25 8.23
C ALA A 108 -0.39 -19.92 6.78
N ALA A 109 -1.24 -19.19 6.07
CA ALA A 109 -0.99 -18.73 4.68
C ALA A 109 0.09 -17.66 4.56
N THR A 110 0.67 -17.13 5.67
CA THR A 110 1.70 -16.09 5.61
C THR A 110 2.94 -16.57 4.85
N PRO A 111 3.38 -15.86 3.79
CA PRO A 111 4.55 -16.22 3.01
C PRO A 111 5.81 -16.38 3.86
N LYS A 112 6.66 -17.35 3.49
CA LYS A 112 7.93 -17.62 4.19
C LYS A 112 8.79 -16.37 4.33
N GLN A 113 8.89 -15.57 3.27
CA GLN A 113 9.67 -14.32 3.28
C GLN A 113 9.22 -13.36 4.40
N LYS A 114 7.90 -13.16 4.56
CA LYS A 114 7.36 -12.29 5.64
C LYS A 114 7.68 -12.85 7.02
N ARG A 115 7.54 -14.17 7.21
CA ARG A 115 7.89 -14.86 8.46
C ARG A 115 9.39 -14.74 8.79
N ASP A 116 10.25 -14.92 7.81
CA ASP A 116 11.70 -14.81 7.99
C ASP A 116 12.12 -13.38 8.37
N ARG A 117 11.49 -12.36 7.77
CA ARG A 117 11.73 -10.96 8.11
C ARG A 117 11.39 -10.65 9.57
N ILE A 118 10.25 -11.13 10.07
CA ILE A 118 9.85 -10.98 11.49
C ILE A 118 10.92 -11.60 12.39
N LYS A 119 11.37 -12.82 12.08
CA LYS A 119 12.43 -13.51 12.86
C LYS A 119 13.76 -12.76 12.83
N VAL A 120 14.17 -12.23 11.68
CA VAL A 120 15.42 -11.47 11.54
C VAL A 120 15.39 -10.22 12.42
N HIS A 121 14.27 -9.47 12.41
CA HIS A 121 14.15 -8.26 13.23
C HIS A 121 14.00 -8.57 14.72
N GLY A 122 13.26 -9.62 15.10
CA GLY A 122 13.00 -9.98 16.48
C GLY A 122 14.16 -10.72 17.17
N GLY A 123 14.98 -11.44 16.40
CA GLY A 123 16.04 -12.28 16.96
C GLY A 123 15.51 -13.29 17.98
N ASN A 124 16.18 -13.38 19.12
CA ASN A 124 15.78 -14.25 20.23
C ASN A 124 14.73 -13.66 21.17
N MET A 125 14.34 -12.40 20.95
CA MET A 125 13.34 -11.72 21.78
C MET A 125 11.91 -11.97 21.30
N VAL A 126 11.70 -12.52 20.10
CA VAL A 126 10.38 -12.69 19.51
C VAL A 126 10.11 -14.14 19.16
N GLU A 127 9.01 -14.67 19.70
CA GLU A 127 8.41 -15.91 19.26
C GLU A 127 7.39 -15.63 18.14
N LEU A 128 7.56 -16.31 17.00
CA LEU A 128 6.62 -16.25 15.89
C LEU A 128 5.65 -17.43 15.98
N VAL A 129 4.37 -17.15 16.24
CA VAL A 129 3.29 -18.14 16.32
C VAL A 129 2.53 -18.14 15.00
N VAL A 130 2.55 -19.29 14.31
CA VAL A 130 1.80 -19.49 13.07
C VAL A 130 0.53 -20.25 13.42
N THR A 131 -0.63 -19.59 13.34
CA THR A 131 -1.92 -20.16 13.75
C THR A 131 -3.08 -19.54 12.98
N GLY A 132 -4.18 -20.31 12.85
CA GLY A 132 -5.37 -19.89 12.13
C GLY A 132 -5.23 -19.91 10.60
N ALA A 133 -6.35 -20.01 9.91
CA ALA A 133 -6.41 -20.00 8.45
C ALA A 133 -6.33 -18.58 7.86
N ASN A 134 -6.76 -17.57 8.63
CA ASN A 134 -6.85 -16.16 8.21
C ASN A 134 -6.37 -15.21 9.32
N PHE A 135 -6.39 -13.91 9.01
CA PHE A 135 -5.95 -12.86 9.94
C PHE A 135 -6.82 -12.80 11.20
N ASP A 136 -8.13 -12.96 11.07
CA ASP A 136 -9.07 -12.82 12.19
C ASP A 136 -8.85 -13.91 13.23
N GLU A 137 -8.61 -15.16 12.80
CA GLU A 137 -8.28 -16.27 13.69
C GLU A 137 -6.92 -16.08 14.39
N ALA A 138 -5.90 -15.62 13.67
CA ALA A 138 -4.61 -15.32 14.27
C ALA A 138 -4.70 -14.15 15.27
N SER A 139 -5.51 -13.15 14.98
CA SER A 139 -5.79 -12.04 15.88
C SER A 139 -6.54 -12.46 17.13
N ALA A 140 -7.57 -13.32 17.00
CA ALA A 140 -8.28 -13.87 18.15
C ALA A 140 -7.32 -14.62 19.09
N ALA A 141 -6.47 -15.51 18.54
CA ALA A 141 -5.48 -16.22 19.34
C ALA A 141 -4.48 -15.31 20.05
N ALA A 142 -4.14 -14.16 19.45
CA ALA A 142 -3.29 -13.14 20.07
C ALA A 142 -4.01 -12.48 21.27
N HIS A 143 -5.30 -12.19 21.13
CA HIS A 143 -6.11 -11.60 22.20
C HIS A 143 -6.30 -12.58 23.36
N ASP A 144 -6.65 -13.85 23.08
CA ASP A 144 -6.78 -14.89 24.09
C ASP A 144 -5.50 -15.02 24.91
N TYR A 145 -4.34 -15.07 24.23
CA TYR A 145 -3.05 -15.13 24.92
C TYR A 145 -2.80 -13.90 25.80
N ALA A 146 -3.15 -12.71 25.31
CA ALA A 146 -2.96 -11.49 26.08
C ALA A 146 -3.87 -11.47 27.34
N GLU A 147 -5.10 -11.96 27.24
CA GLU A 147 -6.02 -12.08 28.40
C GLU A 147 -5.49 -13.08 29.43
N GLU A 148 -4.98 -14.23 28.98
CA GLU A 148 -4.44 -15.30 29.86
C GLU A 148 -3.15 -14.86 30.59
N THR A 149 -2.28 -14.11 29.92
CA THR A 149 -0.93 -13.83 30.44
C THR A 149 -0.73 -12.41 30.95
N GLY A 150 -1.65 -11.48 30.64
CA GLY A 150 -1.49 -10.06 30.91
C GLY A 150 -0.51 -9.34 29.97
N ALA A 151 -0.09 -10.01 28.88
CA ALA A 151 0.77 -9.40 27.87
C ALA A 151 0.07 -8.23 27.17
N THR A 152 0.83 -7.21 26.78
CA THR A 152 0.27 -6.01 26.15
C THR A 152 0.15 -6.15 24.64
N ILE A 153 -1.06 -5.96 24.13
CA ILE A 153 -1.29 -5.92 22.68
C ILE A 153 -0.81 -4.58 22.12
N ILE A 154 -0.01 -4.63 21.06
CA ILE A 154 0.43 -3.45 20.31
C ILE A 154 -0.37 -3.35 19.01
N GLU A 155 -1.31 -2.42 19.01
CA GLU A 155 -2.23 -2.20 17.90
C GLU A 155 -1.54 -1.56 16.68
N PRO A 156 -1.87 -2.01 15.44
CA PRO A 156 -1.16 -1.59 14.23
C PRO A 156 -1.44 -0.13 13.81
N PHE A 157 -2.56 0.48 14.23
CA PHE A 157 -2.96 1.81 13.78
C PHE A 157 -4.00 2.53 14.66
N ALA A 158 -4.76 1.83 15.52
CA ALA A 158 -5.90 2.42 16.25
C ALA A 158 -5.62 2.76 17.72
N ALA A 159 -4.37 2.65 18.16
CA ALA A 159 -3.98 3.04 19.52
C ALA A 159 -3.32 4.43 19.51
N ARG A 160 -3.63 5.25 20.54
CA ARG A 160 -3.11 6.61 20.69
C ARG A 160 -1.59 6.69 20.55
N ASP A 161 -0.86 5.85 21.27
CA ASP A 161 0.60 5.88 21.25
C ASP A 161 1.20 5.45 19.91
N THR A 162 0.54 4.53 19.19
CA THR A 162 0.90 4.19 17.83
C THR A 162 0.70 5.39 16.89
N ILE A 163 -0.46 6.07 16.96
CA ILE A 163 -0.79 7.23 16.13
C ILE A 163 0.20 8.37 16.39
N VAL A 164 0.49 8.68 17.67
CA VAL A 164 1.45 9.71 18.06
C VAL A 164 2.84 9.43 17.49
N GLY A 165 3.30 8.17 17.57
CA GLY A 165 4.56 7.75 16.96
C GLY A 165 4.59 7.96 15.44
N GLN A 166 3.49 7.68 14.73
CA GLN A 166 3.40 7.91 13.29
C GLN A 166 3.42 9.40 12.93
N GLY A 167 2.90 10.27 13.79
CA GLY A 167 2.93 11.72 13.63
C GLY A 167 4.34 12.31 13.53
N THR A 168 5.36 11.60 14.04
CA THR A 168 6.77 12.02 13.94
C THR A 168 7.26 12.16 12.50
N VAL A 169 6.60 11.52 11.53
CA VAL A 169 6.86 11.72 10.09
C VAL A 169 6.62 13.19 9.71
N ALA A 170 5.50 13.78 10.15
CA ALA A 170 5.19 15.18 9.86
C ALA A 170 6.16 16.13 10.58
N ALA A 171 6.55 15.82 11.82
CA ALA A 171 7.53 16.61 12.56
C ALA A 171 8.87 16.67 11.84
N GLU A 172 9.35 15.54 11.30
CA GLU A 172 10.57 15.51 10.49
C GLU A 172 10.41 16.26 9.16
N ILE A 173 9.28 16.11 8.45
CA ILE A 173 9.01 16.83 7.20
C ILE A 173 9.09 18.34 7.44
N LEU A 174 8.37 18.86 8.44
CA LEU A 174 8.38 20.30 8.73
C LEU A 174 9.77 20.80 9.12
N SER A 175 10.50 20.05 9.96
CA SER A 175 11.85 20.39 10.38
C SER A 175 12.81 20.42 9.18
N GLN A 176 12.76 19.40 8.31
CA GLN A 176 13.65 19.30 7.15
C GLN A 176 13.35 20.37 6.10
N LEU A 177 12.10 20.70 5.81
CA LEU A 177 11.73 21.80 4.93
C LEU A 177 12.09 23.16 5.52
N SER A 178 11.85 23.35 6.82
CA SER A 178 12.23 24.60 7.51
C SER A 178 13.74 24.86 7.45
N ALA A 179 14.57 23.83 7.55
CA ALA A 179 16.02 23.95 7.38
C ALA A 179 16.42 24.39 5.96
N MET A 180 15.55 24.20 4.96
CA MET A 180 15.71 24.70 3.60
C MET A 180 15.00 26.05 3.34
N GLY A 181 14.44 26.67 4.39
CA GLY A 181 13.64 27.91 4.26
C GLY A 181 12.28 27.71 3.59
N LYS A 182 11.73 26.48 3.63
CA LYS A 182 10.50 26.07 2.94
C LYS A 182 9.44 25.58 3.91
N SER A 183 8.19 25.52 3.44
CA SER A 183 7.06 24.88 4.14
C SER A 183 6.22 24.10 3.13
N PRO A 184 5.58 22.97 3.52
CA PRO A 184 4.77 22.21 2.58
C PRO A 184 3.40 22.87 2.39
N ASP A 185 2.95 22.96 1.14
CA ASP A 185 1.57 23.30 0.80
C ASP A 185 0.68 22.05 0.91
N THR A 186 1.20 20.90 0.50
CA THR A 186 0.48 19.62 0.52
C THR A 186 1.37 18.47 0.97
N ILE A 187 0.82 17.61 1.84
CA ILE A 187 1.43 16.30 2.17
C ILE A 187 0.50 15.19 1.67
N VAL A 188 1.03 14.31 0.83
CA VAL A 188 0.30 13.17 0.26
C VAL A 188 0.62 11.91 1.04
N VAL A 189 -0.42 11.29 1.63
CA VAL A 189 -0.31 10.26 2.66
C VAL A 189 -1.04 8.99 2.25
N PRO A 190 -0.38 7.82 2.20
CA PRO A 190 -1.05 6.55 2.01
C PRO A 190 -1.97 6.21 3.20
N VAL A 191 -3.19 5.74 2.91
CA VAL A 191 -4.18 5.40 3.91
C VAL A 191 -4.58 3.93 3.83
N GLY A 192 -4.46 3.24 4.97
CA GLY A 192 -5.08 1.97 5.27
C GLY A 192 -5.99 2.13 6.49
N GLY A 193 -5.60 1.62 7.67
CA GLY A 193 -6.36 1.80 8.92
C GLY A 193 -6.33 3.22 9.53
N GLY A 194 -5.62 4.17 8.92
CA GLY A 194 -5.65 5.59 9.27
C GLY A 194 -4.58 6.06 10.27
N GLY A 195 -3.71 5.17 10.80
CA GLY A 195 -2.76 5.55 11.84
C GLY A 195 -1.75 6.64 11.43
N LEU A 196 -1.20 6.55 10.21
CA LEU A 196 -0.24 7.54 9.69
C LEU A 196 -0.91 8.89 9.46
N ILE A 197 -2.01 8.91 8.72
CA ILE A 197 -2.70 10.15 8.37
C ILE A 197 -3.24 10.85 9.62
N SER A 198 -3.75 10.11 10.61
CA SER A 198 -4.22 10.69 11.88
C SER A 198 -3.10 11.35 12.68
N GLY A 199 -1.93 10.70 12.76
CA GLY A 199 -0.76 11.28 13.40
C GLY A 199 -0.28 12.57 12.70
N ILE A 200 -0.25 12.56 11.37
CA ILE A 200 0.11 13.73 10.54
C ILE A 200 -0.90 14.85 10.73
N LEU A 201 -2.20 14.58 10.62
CA LEU A 201 -3.26 15.58 10.79
C LEU A 201 -3.21 16.21 12.17
N SER A 202 -3.02 15.42 13.23
CA SER A 202 -2.90 15.92 14.61
C SER A 202 -1.72 16.88 14.76
N TYR A 203 -0.55 16.54 14.21
CA TYR A 203 0.62 17.40 14.29
C TYR A 203 0.47 18.68 13.47
N LEU A 204 -0.06 18.58 12.26
CA LEU A 204 -0.26 19.72 11.37
C LEU A 204 -1.35 20.67 11.88
N ALA A 205 -2.32 20.20 12.65
CA ALA A 205 -3.37 21.05 13.23
C ALA A 205 -2.76 22.18 14.07
N ASP A 206 -1.74 21.88 14.84
CA ASP A 206 -1.06 22.83 15.70
C ASP A 206 0.09 23.56 14.99
N MET A 207 0.90 22.83 14.19
CA MET A 207 2.19 23.33 13.70
C MET A 207 2.15 23.92 12.29
N SER A 208 1.23 23.50 11.44
CA SER A 208 1.09 23.99 10.06
C SER A 208 -0.37 23.94 9.59
N PRO A 209 -1.24 24.80 10.14
CA PRO A 209 -2.69 24.69 9.93
C PRO A 209 -3.13 24.96 8.49
N ARG A 210 -2.26 25.50 7.64
CA ARG A 210 -2.56 25.77 6.23
C ARG A 210 -2.18 24.65 5.29
N THR A 211 -1.33 23.71 5.74
CA THR A 211 -0.91 22.56 4.93
C THR A 211 -2.10 21.65 4.64
N ALA A 212 -2.36 21.41 3.37
CA ALA A 212 -3.35 20.42 2.93
C ALA A 212 -2.82 19.00 3.08
N VAL A 213 -3.71 18.04 3.29
CA VAL A 213 -3.36 16.62 3.36
C VAL A 213 -4.20 15.86 2.34
N VAL A 214 -3.54 15.17 1.41
CA VAL A 214 -4.21 14.25 0.48
C VAL A 214 -4.08 12.83 1.04
N GLY A 215 -5.21 12.24 1.42
CA GLY A 215 -5.28 10.85 1.90
C GLY A 215 -5.55 9.91 0.73
N VAL A 216 -4.61 9.03 0.41
CA VAL A 216 -4.68 8.17 -0.79
C VAL A 216 -4.95 6.74 -0.42
N GLU A 217 -6.02 6.18 -0.97
CA GLU A 217 -6.42 4.77 -0.82
C GLU A 217 -6.37 4.04 -2.16
N PRO A 218 -6.12 2.71 -2.16
CA PRO A 218 -6.33 1.89 -3.36
C PRO A 218 -7.82 1.68 -3.62
N ALA A 219 -8.20 1.56 -4.88
CA ALA A 219 -9.59 1.35 -5.29
C ALA A 219 -10.21 0.06 -4.70
N GLY A 220 -9.39 -0.97 -4.50
CA GLY A 220 -9.81 -2.23 -3.90
C GLY A 220 -10.03 -2.20 -2.39
N ALA A 221 -9.67 -1.09 -1.68
CA ALA A 221 -9.86 -0.97 -0.23
C ALA A 221 -10.09 0.49 0.22
N PRO A 222 -11.16 1.18 -0.26
CA PRO A 222 -11.40 2.59 0.02
C PRO A 222 -12.14 2.81 1.36
N SER A 223 -11.58 2.33 2.48
CA SER A 223 -12.24 2.32 3.80
C SER A 223 -12.45 3.72 4.39
N LEU A 224 -11.54 4.67 4.15
CA LEU A 224 -11.68 6.06 4.53
C LEU A 224 -12.81 6.74 3.74
N ASN A 225 -12.81 6.58 2.40
CA ASN A 225 -13.87 7.13 1.55
C ASN A 225 -15.26 6.59 1.93
N ALA A 226 -15.35 5.30 2.23
CA ALA A 226 -16.58 4.67 2.71
C ALA A 226 -17.03 5.24 4.06
N ALA A 227 -16.08 5.44 4.99
CA ALA A 227 -16.36 6.02 6.30
C ALA A 227 -16.81 7.48 6.21
N LEU A 228 -16.15 8.30 5.37
CA LEU A 228 -16.53 9.69 5.13
C LEU A 228 -17.93 9.81 4.52
N LYS A 229 -18.26 8.95 3.56
CA LYS A 229 -19.59 8.91 2.95
C LYS A 229 -20.69 8.50 3.94
N ALA A 230 -20.37 7.62 4.88
CA ALA A 230 -21.29 7.12 5.89
C ALA A 230 -21.32 7.99 7.18
N GLU A 231 -20.45 9.00 7.27
CA GLU A 231 -20.22 9.86 8.45
C GLU A 231 -19.91 9.04 9.72
N LYS A 232 -19.32 7.87 9.55
CA LYS A 232 -18.87 6.97 10.63
C LYS A 232 -17.98 5.86 10.08
N PRO A 233 -17.14 5.22 10.90
CA PRO A 233 -16.40 4.03 10.47
C PRO A 233 -17.35 2.91 10.04
N VAL A 234 -17.11 2.38 8.84
CA VAL A 234 -17.85 1.24 8.27
C VAL A 234 -16.88 0.14 7.88
N THR A 235 -17.33 -1.10 7.93
CA THR A 235 -16.54 -2.26 7.48
C THR A 235 -16.93 -2.59 6.05
N LEU A 236 -15.94 -2.64 5.16
CA LEU A 236 -16.13 -3.07 3.77
C LEU A 236 -16.42 -4.57 3.72
N ASP A 237 -17.35 -4.98 2.88
CA ASP A 237 -17.70 -6.40 2.69
C ASP A 237 -16.51 -7.21 2.14
N ALA A 238 -15.80 -6.65 1.17
CA ALA A 238 -14.63 -7.24 0.55
C ALA A 238 -13.54 -6.17 0.31
N VAL A 239 -12.28 -6.59 0.23
CA VAL A 239 -11.14 -5.78 -0.16
C VAL A 239 -10.26 -6.57 -1.12
N ASP A 240 -9.65 -5.89 -2.10
CA ASP A 240 -8.55 -6.47 -2.88
C ASP A 240 -7.28 -6.41 -2.01
N PRO A 241 -6.64 -7.55 -1.70
CA PRO A 241 -5.45 -7.61 -0.87
C PRO A 241 -4.17 -7.19 -1.61
N PHE A 242 -4.24 -6.79 -2.88
CA PHE A 242 -3.06 -6.46 -3.68
C PHE A 242 -2.21 -5.38 -3.02
N VAL A 243 -2.79 -4.28 -2.55
CA VAL A 243 -2.08 -3.22 -1.82
C VAL A 243 -2.06 -3.56 -0.34
N ASP A 244 -1.39 -4.66 0.04
CA ASP A 244 -1.46 -5.32 1.34
C ASP A 244 -1.17 -4.41 2.55
N GLY A 245 -0.28 -3.41 2.39
CA GLY A 245 0.00 -2.42 3.44
C GLY A 245 -1.14 -1.42 3.69
N ALA A 246 -2.12 -1.31 2.78
CA ALA A 246 -3.28 -0.42 2.85
C ALA A 246 -4.64 -1.16 2.71
N ALA A 247 -4.65 -2.45 2.43
CA ALA A 247 -5.86 -3.26 2.26
C ALA A 247 -6.54 -3.54 3.63
N VAL A 248 -7.15 -2.51 4.20
CA VAL A 248 -7.81 -2.56 5.52
C VAL A 248 -9.31 -2.35 5.35
N LYS A 249 -10.10 -3.30 5.88
CA LYS A 249 -11.56 -3.29 5.74
C LYS A 249 -12.25 -2.11 6.45
N ARG A 250 -11.61 -1.52 7.47
CA ARG A 250 -12.25 -0.51 8.30
C ARG A 250 -11.20 0.48 8.86
N ILE A 251 -11.49 1.76 8.75
CA ILE A 251 -10.72 2.80 9.43
C ILE A 251 -10.89 2.68 10.95
N GLY A 252 -9.85 2.92 11.73
CA GLY A 252 -9.93 2.87 13.21
C GLY A 252 -10.85 3.94 13.78
N ASP A 253 -11.52 3.65 14.90
CA ASP A 253 -12.49 4.59 15.48
C ASP A 253 -11.81 5.89 15.97
N ILE A 254 -10.68 5.79 16.65
CA ILE A 254 -9.89 6.97 17.07
C ILE A 254 -9.39 7.73 15.85
N ASN A 255 -8.95 7.00 14.81
CA ASN A 255 -8.47 7.59 13.56
C ASN A 255 -9.54 8.40 12.86
N TYR A 256 -10.77 7.85 12.77
CA TYR A 256 -11.90 8.56 12.19
C TYR A 256 -12.23 9.86 12.95
N GLN A 257 -12.26 9.82 14.28
CA GLN A 257 -12.50 11.01 15.12
C GLN A 257 -11.47 12.13 14.87
N ILE A 258 -10.20 11.77 14.69
CA ILE A 258 -9.13 12.72 14.35
C ILE A 258 -9.33 13.26 12.93
N ILE A 259 -9.64 12.39 11.97
CA ILE A 259 -9.88 12.75 10.58
C ILE A 259 -11.08 13.68 10.47
N GLU A 260 -12.19 13.37 11.13
CA GLU A 260 -13.42 14.17 11.14
C GLU A 260 -13.17 15.61 11.62
N LYS A 261 -12.35 15.81 12.66
CA LYS A 261 -11.95 17.14 13.13
C LYS A 261 -11.08 17.92 12.13
N ASN A 262 -10.53 17.26 11.13
CA ASN A 262 -9.58 17.82 10.16
C ASN A 262 -10.09 17.82 8.70
N LEU A 263 -11.40 17.62 8.47
CA LEU A 263 -12.00 17.55 7.12
C LEU A 263 -11.73 18.81 6.28
N GLY A 264 -11.59 19.98 6.91
CA GLY A 264 -11.33 21.23 6.19
C GLY A 264 -9.97 21.30 5.46
N ARG A 265 -9.04 20.39 5.79
CA ARG A 265 -7.72 20.28 5.14
C ARG A 265 -7.47 18.94 4.45
N LEU A 266 -8.35 17.96 4.65
CA LEU A 266 -8.23 16.62 4.10
C LEU A 266 -8.92 16.51 2.75
N HIS A 267 -8.18 16.00 1.76
CA HIS A 267 -8.67 15.67 0.44
C HIS A 267 -8.51 14.17 0.21
N PRO A 268 -9.59 13.36 0.36
CA PRO A 268 -9.51 11.93 0.12
C PRO A 268 -9.43 11.65 -1.38
N LEU A 269 -8.56 10.73 -1.77
CA LEU A 269 -8.35 10.32 -3.15
C LEU A 269 -8.24 8.80 -3.24
N VAL A 270 -8.78 8.23 -4.31
CA VAL A 270 -8.70 6.80 -4.60
C VAL A 270 -7.97 6.61 -5.92
N VAL A 271 -6.97 5.72 -5.94
CA VAL A 271 -6.19 5.39 -7.14
C VAL A 271 -6.34 3.91 -7.48
N SER A 272 -6.28 3.56 -8.77
CA SER A 272 -6.36 2.17 -9.20
C SER A 272 -5.07 1.39 -8.93
N GLU A 273 -5.17 0.09 -8.70
CA GLU A 273 -4.03 -0.81 -8.49
C GLU A 273 -3.09 -0.82 -9.70
N GLY A 274 -3.64 -0.72 -10.90
CA GLY A 274 -2.85 -0.63 -12.13
C GLY A 274 -2.00 0.65 -12.21
N ALA A 275 -2.55 1.78 -11.76
CA ALA A 275 -1.79 3.03 -11.65
C ALA A 275 -0.67 2.91 -10.60
N VAL A 276 -0.97 2.28 -9.44
CA VAL A 276 0.03 1.98 -8.41
C VAL A 276 1.15 1.11 -8.96
N CYS A 277 0.83 0.06 -9.72
CA CYS A 277 1.82 -0.80 -10.37
C CYS A 277 2.70 -0.03 -11.35
N THR A 278 2.10 0.87 -12.13
CA THR A 278 2.84 1.72 -13.06
C THR A 278 3.83 2.60 -12.31
N GLU A 279 3.39 3.27 -11.24
CA GLU A 279 4.28 4.13 -10.47
C GLU A 279 5.36 3.34 -9.71
N MET A 280 5.09 2.12 -9.26
CA MET A 280 6.12 1.24 -8.67
C MET A 280 7.27 0.97 -9.67
N ILE A 281 6.94 0.73 -10.94
CA ILE A 281 7.92 0.50 -11.99
C ILE A 281 8.69 1.79 -12.29
N GLU A 282 8.00 2.92 -12.40
CA GLU A 282 8.61 4.23 -12.65
C GLU A 282 9.58 4.63 -11.52
N LEU A 283 9.18 4.47 -10.25
CA LEU A 283 10.04 4.71 -9.09
C LEU A 283 11.29 3.83 -9.10
N TYR A 284 11.15 2.57 -9.51
CA TYR A 284 12.28 1.65 -9.60
C TYR A 284 13.24 2.03 -10.73
N GLN A 285 12.71 2.29 -11.93
CA GLN A 285 13.52 2.54 -13.13
C GLN A 285 14.20 3.90 -13.13
N ASN A 286 13.53 4.93 -12.61
CA ASN A 286 14.03 6.30 -12.71
C ASN A 286 14.71 6.79 -11.42
N GLU A 287 14.24 6.39 -10.25
CA GLU A 287 14.79 6.83 -8.97
C GLU A 287 15.55 5.74 -8.20
N GLY A 288 15.55 4.48 -8.68
CA GLY A 288 16.13 3.35 -7.95
C GLY A 288 15.41 3.06 -6.63
N ILE A 289 14.11 3.42 -6.54
CA ILE A 289 13.29 3.24 -5.34
C ILE A 289 12.50 1.94 -5.46
N ILE A 290 12.76 1.00 -4.56
CA ILE A 290 11.93 -0.20 -4.41
C ILE A 290 10.83 0.11 -3.40
N ALA A 291 9.66 0.52 -3.88
CA ALA A 291 8.46 0.73 -3.06
C ALA A 291 7.59 -0.54 -3.06
N GLU A 292 6.96 -0.84 -1.92
CA GLU A 292 5.82 -1.74 -1.89
C GLU A 292 4.57 -1.05 -2.46
N PRO A 293 3.48 -1.76 -2.82
CA PRO A 293 2.30 -1.11 -3.40
C PRO A 293 1.76 0.04 -2.54
N ALA A 294 1.64 -0.15 -1.22
CA ALA A 294 1.23 0.92 -0.30
C ALA A 294 2.23 2.09 -0.27
N GLY A 295 3.52 1.81 -0.50
CA GLY A 295 4.58 2.82 -0.55
C GLY A 295 4.50 3.73 -1.77
N ALA A 296 3.93 3.26 -2.88
CA ALA A 296 3.79 4.01 -4.12
C ALA A 296 2.50 4.86 -4.17
N LEU A 297 1.49 4.60 -3.31
CA LEU A 297 0.19 5.28 -3.33
C LEU A 297 0.29 6.81 -3.38
N SER A 298 1.17 7.40 -2.57
CA SER A 298 1.29 8.86 -2.49
C SER A 298 1.80 9.48 -3.79
N VAL A 299 2.72 8.81 -4.48
CA VAL A 299 3.27 9.30 -5.76
C VAL A 299 2.28 9.05 -6.89
N THR A 300 1.58 7.91 -6.87
CA THR A 300 0.51 7.60 -7.84
C THR A 300 -0.55 8.69 -7.88
N ALA A 301 -0.88 9.29 -6.74
CA ALA A 301 -1.88 10.35 -6.63
C ALA A 301 -1.52 11.64 -7.37
N LEU A 302 -0.24 11.88 -7.68
CA LEU A 302 0.20 13.14 -8.31
C LEU A 302 -0.44 13.37 -9.68
N SER A 303 -0.77 12.32 -10.42
CA SER A 303 -1.44 12.43 -11.72
C SER A 303 -2.87 12.96 -11.64
N GLU A 304 -3.51 12.85 -10.48
CA GLU A 304 -4.89 13.26 -10.22
C GLU A 304 -4.96 14.65 -9.55
N LEU A 305 -3.81 15.19 -9.10
CA LEU A 305 -3.76 16.47 -8.39
C LEU A 305 -3.57 17.64 -9.35
N LYS A 306 -4.27 18.73 -9.07
CA LYS A 306 -4.05 20.02 -9.74
C LYS A 306 -3.13 20.86 -8.86
N LEU A 307 -1.86 20.87 -9.22
CA LEU A 307 -0.81 21.55 -8.48
C LEU A 307 -0.42 22.88 -9.15
N GLY A 308 -0.12 23.89 -8.35
CA GLY A 308 0.49 25.14 -8.80
C GLY A 308 2.00 24.99 -9.00
N THR A 309 2.59 25.88 -9.80
CA THR A 309 4.04 25.86 -10.11
C THR A 309 4.93 26.14 -8.90
N ASP A 310 4.40 26.83 -7.90
CA ASP A 310 5.14 27.20 -6.68
C ASP A 310 4.80 26.28 -5.50
N ASP A 311 3.89 25.31 -5.69
CA ASP A 311 3.47 24.39 -4.63
C ASP A 311 4.63 23.49 -4.20
N ILE A 312 4.81 23.37 -2.89
CA ILE A 312 5.73 22.41 -2.28
C ILE A 312 4.93 21.20 -1.80
N VAL A 313 5.14 20.07 -2.46
CA VAL A 313 4.37 18.84 -2.23
C VAL A 313 5.29 17.74 -1.69
N VAL A 314 4.88 17.11 -0.61
CA VAL A 314 5.63 15.99 -0.02
C VAL A 314 4.84 14.70 -0.19
N CYS A 315 5.40 13.73 -0.92
CA CYS A 315 4.89 12.37 -1.05
C CYS A 315 5.60 11.42 -0.08
N ILE A 316 4.86 10.66 0.71
CA ILE A 316 5.44 9.72 1.66
C ILE A 316 5.58 8.34 1.01
N ILE A 317 6.83 7.92 0.76
CA ILE A 317 7.15 6.52 0.38
C ILE A 317 7.12 5.69 1.67
N SER A 318 5.94 5.20 2.01
CA SER A 318 5.62 4.68 3.33
C SER A 318 6.28 3.34 3.67
N GLY A 319 6.65 2.55 2.64
CA GLY A 319 7.31 1.26 2.82
C GLY A 319 7.89 0.68 1.54
N GLY A 320 8.78 -0.30 1.69
CA GLY A 320 9.48 -1.00 0.62
C GLY A 320 9.65 -2.51 0.86
N ASN A 321 8.78 -3.11 1.68
CA ASN A 321 8.78 -4.55 1.95
C ASN A 321 8.05 -5.34 0.84
N ASN A 322 8.52 -5.17 -0.39
CA ASN A 322 7.94 -5.83 -1.54
C ASN A 322 8.45 -7.27 -1.69
N ASP A 323 7.63 -8.14 -2.26
CA ASP A 323 7.99 -9.49 -2.63
C ASP A 323 8.43 -9.50 -4.11
N LEU A 324 9.64 -10.01 -4.36
CA LEU A 324 10.19 -10.10 -5.71
C LEU A 324 9.30 -10.94 -6.64
N LEU A 325 8.67 -11.98 -6.11
CA LEU A 325 7.80 -12.86 -6.90
C LEU A 325 6.54 -12.14 -7.42
N ARG A 326 6.14 -11.03 -6.78
CA ARG A 326 4.99 -10.22 -7.22
C ARG A 326 5.29 -9.29 -8.39
N TYR A 327 6.57 -9.10 -8.77
CA TYR A 327 6.90 -8.18 -9.86
C TYR A 327 6.33 -8.61 -11.21
N ALA A 328 6.12 -9.90 -11.45
CA ALA A 328 5.42 -10.36 -12.65
C ALA A 328 3.98 -9.83 -12.72
N GLU A 329 3.26 -9.92 -11.60
CA GLU A 329 1.91 -9.36 -11.45
C GLU A 329 1.91 -7.82 -11.54
N VAL A 330 2.91 -7.15 -10.94
CA VAL A 330 3.05 -5.69 -11.01
C VAL A 330 3.23 -5.22 -12.45
N VAL A 331 4.10 -5.89 -13.22
CA VAL A 331 4.32 -5.58 -14.65
C VAL A 331 3.04 -5.83 -15.45
N GLU A 332 2.36 -6.94 -15.21
CA GLU A 332 1.11 -7.31 -15.87
C GLU A 332 0.02 -6.25 -15.64
N ARG A 333 -0.26 -5.92 -14.38
CA ARG A 333 -1.26 -4.90 -14.01
C ARG A 333 -0.92 -3.51 -14.59
N SER A 334 0.36 -3.16 -14.65
CA SER A 334 0.83 -1.91 -15.26
C SER A 334 0.56 -1.90 -16.77
N LEU A 335 0.90 -2.97 -17.49
CA LEU A 335 0.68 -3.05 -18.94
C LEU A 335 -0.81 -2.98 -19.29
N VAL A 336 -1.65 -3.68 -18.53
CA VAL A 336 -3.12 -3.63 -18.70
C VAL A 336 -3.65 -2.22 -18.43
N HIS A 337 -3.22 -1.59 -17.33
CA HIS A 337 -3.62 -0.21 -16.98
C HIS A 337 -3.23 0.80 -18.07
N ARG A 338 -2.05 0.64 -18.64
CA ARG A 338 -1.54 1.50 -19.73
C ARG A 338 -2.17 1.21 -21.09
N GLY A 339 -3.09 0.23 -21.19
CA GLY A 339 -3.70 -0.20 -22.46
C GLY A 339 -2.71 -0.85 -23.42
N LEU A 340 -1.60 -1.39 -22.89
CA LEU A 340 -0.57 -2.07 -23.69
C LEU A 340 -0.75 -3.58 -23.72
N LYS A 341 -1.56 -4.15 -22.83
CA LYS A 341 -1.80 -5.60 -22.79
C LYS A 341 -3.29 -5.92 -22.77
N HIS A 342 -3.66 -6.85 -23.64
CA HIS A 342 -5.05 -7.25 -23.86
C HIS A 342 -5.14 -8.77 -24.00
N TYR A 343 -6.28 -9.31 -23.57
CA TYR A 343 -6.59 -10.74 -23.67
C TYR A 343 -7.80 -10.97 -24.55
N PHE A 344 -7.72 -12.00 -25.39
CA PHE A 344 -8.76 -12.37 -26.34
C PHE A 344 -9.06 -13.86 -26.27
N LEU A 345 -10.35 -14.22 -26.37
CA LEU A 345 -10.76 -15.54 -26.80
C LEU A 345 -10.93 -15.51 -28.32
N VAL A 346 -10.15 -16.32 -29.00
CA VAL A 346 -10.10 -16.36 -30.47
C VAL A 346 -10.57 -17.73 -30.95
N ASN A 347 -11.64 -17.77 -31.73
CA ASN A 347 -12.22 -18.98 -32.28
C ASN A 347 -11.66 -19.22 -33.69
N PHE A 348 -10.60 -20.02 -33.78
CA PHE A 348 -10.02 -20.39 -35.07
C PHE A 348 -10.87 -21.42 -35.79
N PRO A 349 -11.22 -21.21 -37.10
CA PRO A 349 -11.66 -22.29 -37.95
C PRO A 349 -10.62 -23.42 -37.98
N GLN A 350 -11.06 -24.68 -37.93
CA GLN A 350 -10.09 -25.81 -37.89
C GLN A 350 -9.53 -26.18 -39.26
N GLU A 351 -9.13 -25.18 -40.02
CA GLU A 351 -8.52 -25.28 -41.33
C GLU A 351 -7.02 -25.00 -41.25
N PRO A 352 -6.19 -25.60 -42.12
CA PRO A 352 -4.76 -25.29 -42.24
C PRO A 352 -4.53 -23.80 -42.57
N GLY A 353 -3.60 -23.14 -41.88
CA GLY A 353 -3.18 -21.77 -42.19
C GLY A 353 -3.86 -20.67 -41.37
N GLN A 354 -4.91 -20.95 -40.59
CA GLN A 354 -5.65 -19.93 -39.87
C GLN A 354 -4.78 -19.16 -38.84
N LEU A 355 -3.89 -19.84 -38.12
CA LEU A 355 -2.95 -19.16 -37.24
C LEU A 355 -1.98 -18.26 -38.00
N ARG A 356 -1.54 -18.67 -39.22
CA ARG A 356 -0.69 -17.82 -40.04
C ARG A 356 -1.40 -16.55 -40.46
N SER A 357 -2.67 -16.66 -40.91
CA SER A 357 -3.51 -15.49 -41.23
C SER A 357 -3.69 -14.58 -40.04
N PHE A 358 -3.93 -15.12 -38.84
CA PHE A 358 -4.00 -14.31 -37.62
C PHE A 358 -2.72 -13.50 -37.39
N LEU A 359 -1.55 -14.14 -37.53
CA LEU A 359 -0.27 -13.47 -37.33
C LEU A 359 0.04 -12.42 -38.41
N SER A 360 -0.29 -12.68 -39.68
CA SER A 360 0.09 -11.80 -40.80
C SER A 360 -0.94 -10.69 -41.07
N ASP A 361 -2.23 -10.95 -40.83
CA ASP A 361 -3.30 -10.08 -41.29
C ASP A 361 -3.92 -9.25 -40.14
N ILE A 362 -3.75 -9.72 -38.90
CA ILE A 362 -4.36 -9.11 -37.71
C ILE A 362 -3.33 -8.38 -36.84
N LEU A 363 -2.19 -9.03 -36.52
CA LEU A 363 -1.18 -8.41 -35.67
C LEU A 363 -0.43 -7.29 -36.39
N GLY A 364 -0.09 -6.24 -35.64
CA GLY A 364 0.82 -5.20 -36.10
C GLY A 364 2.29 -5.63 -36.03
N PRO A 365 3.19 -4.87 -36.63
CA PRO A 365 4.62 -5.23 -36.69
C PRO A 365 5.33 -5.21 -35.32
N ASP A 366 4.79 -4.43 -34.38
CA ASP A 366 5.33 -4.25 -33.02
C ASP A 366 4.48 -4.98 -31.96
N ASP A 367 3.47 -5.75 -32.36
CA ASP A 367 2.61 -6.52 -31.45
C ASP A 367 3.27 -7.86 -31.10
N ASP A 368 3.25 -8.23 -29.81
CA ASP A 368 3.81 -9.49 -29.33
C ASP A 368 2.73 -10.38 -28.70
N ILE A 369 2.88 -11.69 -28.89
CA ILE A 369 2.04 -12.70 -28.26
C ILE A 369 2.71 -13.15 -26.97
N THR A 370 2.16 -12.72 -25.85
CA THR A 370 2.69 -13.04 -24.52
C THR A 370 2.06 -14.28 -23.89
N LEU A 371 0.88 -14.67 -24.37
CA LEU A 371 0.17 -15.88 -23.98
C LEU A 371 -0.52 -16.48 -25.20
N PHE A 372 -0.38 -17.77 -25.41
CA PHE A 372 -1.09 -18.51 -26.45
C PHE A 372 -1.44 -19.91 -25.95
N GLU A 373 -2.70 -20.12 -25.61
CA GLU A 373 -3.22 -21.42 -25.20
C GLU A 373 -4.29 -21.87 -26.20
N TYR A 374 -3.98 -22.93 -26.94
CA TYR A 374 -4.88 -23.49 -27.94
C TYR A 374 -5.08 -24.98 -27.73
N LEU A 375 -6.33 -25.36 -27.52
CA LEU A 375 -6.71 -26.75 -27.40
C LEU A 375 -7.55 -27.20 -28.62
N LYS A 376 -6.93 -27.93 -29.56
CA LYS A 376 -7.63 -28.54 -30.66
C LYS A 376 -8.47 -29.73 -30.19
N ARG A 377 -9.78 -29.67 -30.39
CA ARG A 377 -10.70 -30.80 -30.15
C ARG A 377 -11.20 -31.37 -31.46
N ASN A 378 -11.16 -32.69 -31.57
CA ASN A 378 -11.69 -33.39 -32.79
C ASN A 378 -13.21 -33.22 -32.89
N ASN A 379 -13.74 -33.21 -34.13
CA ASN A 379 -15.18 -33.11 -34.46
C ASN A 379 -15.86 -31.77 -34.07
N ARG A 380 -15.11 -30.64 -34.13
CA ARG A 380 -15.68 -29.29 -34.08
C ARG A 380 -15.21 -28.46 -35.25
N GLU A 381 -16.05 -27.53 -35.71
CA GLU A 381 -15.72 -26.60 -36.81
C GLU A 381 -14.69 -25.55 -36.41
N THR A 382 -14.68 -25.17 -35.11
CA THR A 382 -13.79 -24.17 -34.53
C THR A 382 -13.05 -24.69 -33.31
N GLY A 383 -11.86 -24.14 -33.05
CA GLY A 383 -11.09 -24.33 -31.82
C GLY A 383 -10.81 -22.97 -31.17
N THR A 384 -11.15 -22.85 -29.88
CA THR A 384 -10.90 -21.62 -29.12
C THR A 384 -9.50 -21.57 -28.60
N ALA A 385 -8.81 -20.45 -28.81
CA ALA A 385 -7.54 -20.10 -28.18
C ALA A 385 -7.71 -18.94 -27.22
N LEU A 386 -6.98 -18.97 -26.13
CA LEU A 386 -6.74 -17.82 -25.28
C LEU A 386 -5.45 -17.15 -25.73
N ILE A 387 -5.52 -15.86 -26.06
CA ILE A 387 -4.36 -15.12 -26.56
C ILE A 387 -4.18 -13.85 -25.72
N GLY A 388 -2.99 -13.67 -25.14
CA GLY A 388 -2.53 -12.42 -24.55
C GLY A 388 -1.64 -11.67 -25.55
N LEU A 389 -2.02 -10.45 -25.87
CA LEU A 389 -1.31 -9.57 -26.79
C LEU A 389 -0.71 -8.37 -26.05
N GLN A 390 0.55 -8.08 -26.30
CA GLN A 390 1.20 -6.85 -25.90
C GLN A 390 1.41 -5.97 -27.13
N LEU A 391 0.88 -4.73 -27.07
CA LEU A 391 0.98 -3.76 -28.15
C LEU A 391 2.22 -2.89 -27.98
N GLY A 392 2.79 -2.44 -29.08
CA GLY A 392 3.87 -1.45 -29.07
C GLY A 392 3.40 -0.09 -28.54
N ARG A 393 2.15 0.30 -28.82
CA ARG A 393 1.51 1.54 -28.37
C ARG A 393 0.03 1.31 -28.07
N ALA A 394 -0.48 1.95 -27.02
CA ALA A 394 -1.90 1.84 -26.67
C ALA A 394 -2.85 2.33 -27.80
N SER A 395 -2.40 3.33 -28.60
CA SER A 395 -3.14 3.83 -29.76
C SER A 395 -3.38 2.79 -30.86
N ASP A 396 -2.65 1.69 -30.86
CA ASP A 396 -2.74 0.66 -31.90
C ASP A 396 -3.89 -0.32 -31.64
N PHE A 397 -4.54 -0.24 -30.46
CA PHE A 397 -5.62 -1.13 -30.05
C PHE A 397 -6.85 -1.04 -30.94
N ASP A 398 -7.30 0.15 -31.28
CA ASP A 398 -8.50 0.31 -32.13
C ASP A 398 -8.28 -0.29 -33.52
N GLY A 399 -7.10 -0.06 -34.12
CA GLY A 399 -6.73 -0.66 -35.39
C GLY A 399 -6.59 -2.19 -35.34
N LEU A 400 -6.14 -2.74 -34.20
CA LEU A 400 -6.11 -4.20 -33.98
C LEU A 400 -7.55 -4.76 -33.95
N VAL A 401 -8.46 -4.12 -33.22
CA VAL A 401 -9.87 -4.55 -33.13
C VAL A 401 -10.57 -4.44 -34.49
N GLU A 402 -10.29 -3.39 -35.28
CA GLU A 402 -10.81 -3.25 -36.64
C GLU A 402 -10.37 -4.40 -37.56
N ARG A 403 -9.07 -4.78 -37.52
CA ARG A 403 -8.55 -5.91 -38.31
C ARG A 403 -9.17 -7.24 -37.85
N MET A 404 -9.34 -7.44 -36.54
CA MET A 404 -10.05 -8.60 -35.99
C MET A 404 -11.47 -8.70 -36.51
N ASN A 405 -12.23 -7.60 -36.46
CA ASN A 405 -13.64 -7.55 -36.92
C ASN A 405 -13.77 -7.74 -38.45
N ALA A 406 -12.78 -7.31 -39.23
CA ALA A 406 -12.74 -7.51 -40.67
C ALA A 406 -12.35 -8.92 -41.08
N SER A 407 -11.76 -9.70 -40.16
CA SER A 407 -11.32 -11.07 -40.41
C SER A 407 -12.51 -12.05 -40.32
N ARG A 408 -12.28 -13.30 -40.77
CA ARG A 408 -13.23 -14.41 -40.58
C ARG A 408 -13.05 -15.12 -39.25
N ILE A 409 -12.12 -14.65 -38.42
CA ILE A 409 -11.81 -15.22 -37.12
C ILE A 409 -12.63 -14.50 -36.06
N ASP A 410 -13.44 -15.23 -35.33
CA ASP A 410 -14.23 -14.66 -34.23
C ASP A 410 -13.32 -14.39 -33.03
N CYS A 411 -13.17 -13.11 -32.68
CA CYS A 411 -12.33 -12.63 -31.59
C CYS A 411 -13.16 -11.90 -30.54
N ARG A 412 -13.10 -12.35 -29.29
CA ARG A 412 -13.76 -11.70 -28.15
C ARG A 412 -12.73 -11.13 -27.19
N HIS A 413 -12.71 -9.81 -27.04
CA HIS A 413 -11.87 -9.12 -26.04
C HIS A 413 -12.35 -9.44 -24.63
N LEU A 414 -11.46 -9.88 -23.75
CA LEU A 414 -11.70 -10.08 -22.33
C LEU A 414 -11.38 -8.76 -21.60
N LYS A 415 -12.42 -8.11 -21.10
CA LYS A 415 -12.27 -6.82 -20.40
C LYS A 415 -11.88 -7.04 -18.94
N PRO A 416 -10.95 -6.26 -18.38
CA PRO A 416 -10.66 -6.26 -16.94
C PRO A 416 -11.93 -6.11 -16.10
N GLY A 417 -12.01 -6.82 -14.96
CA GLY A 417 -13.18 -6.83 -14.08
C GLY A 417 -14.33 -7.73 -14.54
N THR A 418 -14.16 -8.50 -15.62
CA THR A 418 -15.12 -9.57 -15.98
C THR A 418 -14.67 -10.90 -15.36
N PRO A 419 -15.62 -11.81 -15.00
CA PRO A 419 -15.25 -13.11 -14.42
C PRO A 419 -14.30 -13.94 -15.31
N GLU A 420 -14.48 -13.84 -16.64
CA GLU A 420 -13.61 -14.53 -17.60
C GLU A 420 -12.17 -13.98 -17.58
N TYR A 421 -12.03 -12.66 -17.44
CA TYR A 421 -10.72 -12.01 -17.33
C TYR A 421 -10.03 -12.43 -16.03
N GLU A 422 -10.73 -12.35 -14.90
CA GLU A 422 -10.19 -12.74 -13.59
C GLU A 422 -9.74 -14.21 -13.57
N PHE A 423 -10.48 -15.11 -14.24
CA PHE A 423 -10.09 -16.51 -14.36
C PHE A 423 -8.79 -16.74 -15.14
N VAL A 424 -8.47 -15.83 -16.06
CA VAL A 424 -7.30 -15.94 -16.94
C VAL A 424 -6.05 -15.30 -16.33
N VAL A 425 -6.24 -14.21 -15.58
CA VAL A 425 -5.13 -13.34 -15.11
C VAL A 425 -4.82 -13.53 -13.62
N SER A 426 -5.69 -14.23 -12.87
CA SER A 426 -5.52 -14.52 -11.44
C SER A 426 -4.50 -15.63 -11.13
#